data_2e2e86751e2335e138b3a2fb2f88c07f
#
_entry.id   2e2e86751e2335e138b3a2fb2f88c07f
#
_cell.length_a   1.000
_cell.length_b   1.000
_cell.length_c   1.000
_cell.angle_alpha   90.00
_cell.angle_beta   90.00
_cell.angle_gamma   90.00
#
_symmetry.space_group_name_H-M   'P 1'
#
loop_
_entity.id
_entity.type
_entity.pdbx_description
1 polymer ?
#
loop_
_entity_poly.entity_id
_entity_poly.type
_entity_poly.pdbx_seq_one_letter_code
_entity_poly.pdbx_strand_id
1 'polypeptide(L)'
;DNFKKRFESYGWDYILVNGHNEKEIFKALKKVQKAKRPSVISCKTKIGYGSPNKSGKSSSHGSPLGADEILLVRKILDWKYKPFEVPKNILSKWKKIGSKGIKLESSWNKIYRRKKQTIDKILKNNFSKALESEKQSSLIENKSLATRKSSELTLNALTKENNTLIGGSA
;
A
#
# COMPACT_ATOMS: atom_id res chain seq x y z
N ASP A 1 9.59 -2.15 23.47
CA ASP A 1 8.43 -2.97 23.11
C ASP A 1 8.88 -4.23 22.37
N ASN A 2 8.31 -5.40 22.69
CA ASN A 2 8.68 -6.66 22.06
C ASN A 2 7.59 -7.05 21.05
N PHE A 3 7.76 -6.62 19.81
CA PHE A 3 6.81 -6.90 18.72
C PHE A 3 6.56 -8.39 18.51
N LYS A 4 7.60 -9.23 18.66
CA LYS A 4 7.43 -10.68 18.53
C LYS A 4 6.42 -11.21 19.56
N LYS A 5 6.64 -10.94 20.84
CA LYS A 5 5.72 -11.37 21.91
C LYS A 5 4.31 -10.82 21.72
N ARG A 6 4.19 -9.57 21.23
CA ARG A 6 2.89 -8.95 20.97
C ARG A 6 2.11 -9.71 19.90
N PHE A 7 2.70 -9.96 18.73
CA PHE A 7 2.01 -10.67 17.66
C PHE A 7 1.78 -12.14 17.98
N GLU A 8 2.72 -12.81 18.66
CA GLU A 8 2.52 -14.17 19.15
C GLU A 8 1.35 -14.28 20.15
N SER A 9 1.14 -13.27 21.01
CA SER A 9 -0.02 -13.23 21.92
C SER A 9 -1.36 -13.08 21.20
N TYR A 10 -1.37 -12.54 19.98
CA TYR A 10 -2.54 -12.48 19.10
C TYR A 10 -2.78 -13.79 18.33
N GLY A 11 -1.94 -14.81 18.54
CA GLY A 11 -1.99 -16.07 17.78
C GLY A 11 -1.41 -15.96 16.36
N TRP A 12 -0.62 -14.93 16.07
CA TRP A 12 0.00 -14.73 14.76
C TRP A 12 1.40 -15.36 14.69
N ASP A 13 1.81 -15.75 13.48
CA ASP A 13 3.21 -16.11 13.21
C ASP A 13 4.04 -14.82 13.00
N TYR A 14 5.17 -14.74 13.69
CA TYR A 14 6.08 -13.60 13.58
C TYR A 14 7.41 -14.02 12.95
N ILE A 15 7.87 -13.30 11.92
CA ILE A 15 9.15 -13.51 11.26
C ILE A 15 9.89 -12.18 11.18
N LEU A 16 11.09 -12.14 11.76
CA LEU A 16 12.00 -11.00 11.62
C LEU A 16 13.01 -11.28 10.52
N VAL A 17 13.21 -10.32 9.61
CA VAL A 17 14.18 -10.39 8.52
C VAL A 17 14.95 -9.09 8.38
N ASN A 18 16.16 -9.17 7.82
CA ASN A 18 16.84 -8.00 7.30
C ASN A 18 16.12 -7.53 6.02
N GLY A 19 15.45 -6.37 6.08
CA GLY A 19 14.67 -5.82 4.96
C GLY A 19 15.52 -5.35 3.76
N HIS A 20 16.84 -5.40 3.86
CA HIS A 20 17.78 -5.18 2.74
C HIS A 20 18.38 -6.49 2.19
N ASN A 21 17.92 -7.65 2.70
CA ASN A 21 18.37 -8.97 2.24
C ASN A 21 17.24 -9.67 1.48
N GLU A 22 17.32 -9.65 0.15
CA GLU A 22 16.32 -10.24 -0.75
C GLU A 22 16.08 -11.74 -0.47
N LYS A 23 17.14 -12.49 -0.13
CA LYS A 23 17.03 -13.93 0.15
C LYS A 23 16.24 -14.21 1.42
N GLU A 24 16.42 -13.41 2.46
CA GLU A 24 15.66 -13.52 3.71
C GLU A 24 14.19 -13.17 3.48
N ILE A 25 13.92 -12.08 2.78
CA ILE A 25 12.56 -11.65 2.41
C ILE A 25 11.86 -12.76 1.60
N PHE A 26 12.52 -13.29 0.59
CA PHE A 26 11.96 -14.35 -0.24
C PHE A 26 11.65 -15.64 0.54
N LYS A 27 12.55 -16.05 1.44
CA LYS A 27 12.31 -17.20 2.33
C LYS A 27 11.12 -16.97 3.25
N ALA A 28 11.02 -15.78 3.83
CA ALA A 28 9.88 -15.40 4.70
C ALA A 28 8.56 -15.42 3.93
N LEU A 29 8.51 -14.82 2.74
CA LEU A 29 7.33 -14.83 1.87
C LEU A 29 6.88 -16.25 1.51
N LYS A 30 7.83 -17.15 1.16
CA LYS A 30 7.50 -18.55 0.90
C LYS A 30 6.97 -19.29 2.12
N LYS A 31 7.47 -18.96 3.31
CA LYS A 31 7.05 -19.58 4.56
C LYS A 31 5.61 -19.19 4.90
N VAL A 32 5.28 -17.89 4.84
CA VAL A 32 3.94 -17.40 5.20
C VAL A 32 2.86 -17.89 4.24
N GLN A 33 3.17 -18.17 2.98
CA GLN A 33 2.20 -18.75 2.04
C GLN A 33 1.69 -20.13 2.45
N LYS A 34 2.41 -20.83 3.33
CA LYS A 34 2.03 -22.15 3.86
C LYS A 34 1.50 -22.07 5.29
N ALA A 35 1.47 -20.90 5.87
CA ALA A 35 1.02 -20.69 7.24
C ALA A 35 -0.50 -20.92 7.36
N LYS A 36 -0.92 -21.49 8.48
CA LYS A 36 -2.33 -21.70 8.81
C LYS A 36 -2.89 -20.57 9.69
N ARG A 37 -2.03 -19.70 10.18
CA ARG A 37 -2.37 -18.56 11.03
C ARG A 37 -2.01 -17.27 10.31
N PRO A 38 -2.62 -16.13 10.68
CA PRO A 38 -2.14 -14.83 10.22
C PRO A 38 -0.65 -14.67 10.50
N SER A 39 0.07 -14.06 9.60
CA SER A 39 1.53 -13.94 9.69
C SER A 39 1.95 -12.51 9.47
N VAL A 40 2.92 -12.06 10.27
CA VAL A 40 3.58 -10.77 10.09
C VAL A 40 5.07 -10.97 9.81
N ILE A 41 5.56 -10.34 8.75
CA ILE A 41 6.98 -10.28 8.44
C ILE A 41 7.48 -8.89 8.83
N SER A 42 8.31 -8.83 9.86
CA SER A 42 8.95 -7.59 10.31
C SER A 42 10.26 -7.41 9.56
N CYS A 43 10.30 -6.43 8.65
CA CYS A 43 11.48 -6.12 7.86
C CYS A 43 12.27 -5.00 8.54
N LYS A 44 13.44 -5.31 9.10
CA LYS A 44 14.32 -4.29 9.65
C LYS A 44 15.02 -3.56 8.51
N THR A 45 14.68 -2.29 8.33
CA THR A 45 15.23 -1.44 7.27
C THR A 45 15.91 -0.20 7.84
N LYS A 46 16.59 0.54 7.00
CA LYS A 46 17.21 1.83 7.32
C LYS A 46 16.63 2.89 6.39
N ILE A 47 16.03 3.93 6.95
CA ILE A 47 15.48 5.03 6.17
C ILE A 47 16.57 5.70 5.33
N GLY A 48 16.27 6.10 4.09
CA GLY A 48 17.27 6.70 3.19
C GLY A 48 18.40 5.74 2.81
N TYR A 49 18.14 4.43 2.76
CA TYR A 49 19.16 3.43 2.40
C TYR A 49 19.83 3.77 1.07
N GLY A 50 21.17 3.67 1.04
CA GLY A 50 21.99 4.07 -0.11
C GLY A 50 22.40 5.54 -0.12
N SER A 51 21.84 6.37 0.75
CA SER A 51 22.25 7.77 0.90
C SER A 51 23.44 7.88 1.86
N PRO A 52 24.60 8.41 1.43
CA PRO A 52 25.77 8.50 2.29
C PRO A 52 25.57 9.50 3.44
N ASN A 53 24.88 10.62 3.18
CA ASN A 53 24.77 11.71 4.14
C ASN A 53 23.45 11.70 4.93
N LYS A 54 22.38 11.11 4.37
CA LYS A 54 21.01 11.18 4.92
C LYS A 54 20.45 9.84 5.39
N SER A 55 21.16 8.73 5.17
CA SER A 55 20.72 7.41 5.62
C SER A 55 20.62 7.33 7.15
N GLY A 56 19.50 6.83 7.65
CA GLY A 56 19.21 6.70 9.08
C GLY A 56 18.83 8.01 9.78
N LYS A 57 18.69 9.12 9.05
CA LYS A 57 18.33 10.43 9.63
C LYS A 57 16.86 10.75 9.39
N SER A 58 16.23 11.45 10.33
CA SER A 58 14.86 11.93 10.23
C SER A 58 14.64 12.87 9.04
N SER A 59 15.69 13.57 8.60
CA SER A 59 15.67 14.44 7.41
C SER A 59 15.40 13.69 6.10
N SER A 60 15.44 12.36 6.10
CA SER A 60 15.01 11.52 4.96
C SER A 60 13.52 11.18 4.97
N HIS A 61 12.80 11.54 6.05
CA HIS A 61 11.38 11.25 6.19
C HIS A 61 10.54 12.45 5.72
N GLY A 62 9.83 12.27 4.62
CA GLY A 62 8.91 13.29 4.09
C GLY A 62 9.58 14.47 3.37
N SER A 63 10.89 14.41 3.14
CA SER A 63 11.64 15.43 2.40
C SER A 63 12.45 14.82 1.27
N PRO A 64 12.55 15.49 0.10
CA PRO A 64 13.41 15.02 -0.99
C PRO A 64 14.88 15.01 -0.56
N LEU A 65 15.64 14.05 -1.09
CA LEU A 65 17.06 13.94 -0.81
C LEU A 65 17.88 15.16 -1.35
N GLY A 66 17.38 15.78 -2.42
CA GLY A 66 18.08 16.83 -3.16
C GLY A 66 18.96 16.26 -4.28
N ALA A 67 19.26 17.11 -5.29
CA ALA A 67 19.93 16.67 -6.52
C ALA A 67 21.30 16.06 -6.25
N ASP A 68 22.12 16.71 -5.43
CA ASP A 68 23.49 16.27 -5.14
C ASP A 68 23.50 14.92 -4.40
N GLU A 69 22.62 14.75 -3.41
CA GLU A 69 22.52 13.50 -2.68
C GLU A 69 22.01 12.36 -3.57
N ILE A 70 21.08 12.65 -4.49
CA ILE A 70 20.60 11.67 -5.48
C ILE A 70 21.74 11.16 -6.35
N LEU A 71 22.66 12.02 -6.78
CA LEU A 71 23.83 11.60 -7.56
C LEU A 71 24.71 10.62 -6.78
N LEU A 72 24.92 10.89 -5.48
CA LEU A 72 25.68 10.01 -4.61
C LEU A 72 24.96 8.65 -4.40
N VAL A 73 23.66 8.67 -4.16
CA VAL A 73 22.84 7.44 -4.06
C VAL A 73 22.93 6.61 -5.32
N ARG A 74 22.79 7.24 -6.49
CA ARG A 74 22.91 6.55 -7.80
C ARG A 74 24.27 5.89 -7.96
N LYS A 75 25.35 6.53 -7.53
CA LYS A 75 26.70 5.98 -7.55
C LYS A 75 26.83 4.76 -6.63
N ILE A 76 26.31 4.85 -5.41
CA ILE A 76 26.37 3.75 -4.43
C ILE A 76 25.53 2.54 -4.88
N LEU A 77 24.34 2.79 -5.45
CA LEU A 77 23.45 1.75 -5.95
C LEU A 77 23.80 1.28 -7.38
N ASP A 78 24.89 1.78 -7.97
CA ASP A 78 25.31 1.52 -9.36
C ASP A 78 24.19 1.74 -10.40
N TRP A 79 23.37 2.78 -10.18
CA TRP A 79 22.26 3.12 -11.06
C TRP A 79 22.70 4.12 -12.13
N LYS A 80 22.98 3.63 -13.33
CA LYS A 80 23.60 4.39 -14.45
C LYS A 80 22.58 5.03 -15.41
N TYR A 81 21.29 4.71 -15.25
CA TYR A 81 20.25 5.14 -16.19
C TYR A 81 19.80 6.57 -15.90
N LYS A 82 19.29 7.26 -16.92
CA LYS A 82 18.76 8.63 -16.79
C LYS A 82 17.54 8.67 -15.85
N PRO A 83 17.16 9.83 -15.31
CA PRO A 83 15.90 9.97 -14.60
C PRO A 83 14.73 9.46 -15.44
N PHE A 84 13.81 8.71 -14.80
CA PHE A 84 12.63 8.08 -15.41
C PHE A 84 12.93 7.00 -16.49
N GLU A 85 14.18 6.67 -16.73
CA GLU A 85 14.57 5.58 -17.63
C GLU A 85 14.57 4.26 -16.87
N VAL A 86 13.79 3.28 -17.36
CA VAL A 86 13.80 1.90 -16.86
C VAL A 86 14.46 1.00 -17.89
N PRO A 87 15.51 0.24 -17.51
CA PRO A 87 16.19 -0.67 -18.44
C PRO A 87 15.23 -1.67 -19.07
N LYS A 88 15.38 -1.92 -20.37
CA LYS A 88 14.50 -2.80 -21.15
C LYS A 88 14.36 -4.22 -20.55
N ASN A 89 15.45 -4.77 -20.03
CA ASN A 89 15.46 -6.09 -19.39
C ASN A 89 14.65 -6.12 -18.07
N ILE A 90 14.67 -5.05 -17.29
CA ILE A 90 13.86 -4.91 -16.08
C ILE A 90 12.40 -4.71 -16.48
N LEU A 91 12.13 -3.77 -17.38
CA LEU A 91 10.79 -3.48 -17.86
C LEU A 91 10.09 -4.72 -18.45
N SER A 92 10.81 -5.52 -19.26
CA SER A 92 10.26 -6.74 -19.84
C SER A 92 9.89 -7.79 -18.79
N LYS A 93 10.70 -7.93 -17.73
CA LYS A 93 10.39 -8.82 -16.60
C LYS A 93 9.12 -8.37 -15.86
N TRP A 94 8.98 -7.07 -15.57
CA TRP A 94 7.79 -6.52 -14.95
C TRP A 94 6.55 -6.70 -15.82
N LYS A 95 6.64 -6.41 -17.13
CA LYS A 95 5.53 -6.64 -18.08
C LYS A 95 5.14 -8.12 -18.13
N LYS A 96 6.10 -9.05 -18.09
CA LYS A 96 5.82 -10.49 -18.06
C LYS A 96 5.09 -10.91 -16.78
N ILE A 97 5.42 -10.31 -15.63
CA ILE A 97 4.68 -10.55 -14.37
C ILE A 97 3.26 -9.99 -14.49
N GLY A 98 3.11 -8.76 -14.97
CA GLY A 98 1.80 -8.10 -15.15
C GLY A 98 0.89 -8.85 -16.13
N SER A 99 1.45 -9.43 -17.21
CA SER A 99 0.67 -10.17 -18.20
C SER A 99 -0.06 -11.42 -17.66
N LYS A 100 0.38 -11.94 -16.50
CA LYS A 100 -0.36 -13.01 -15.79
C LYS A 100 -1.76 -12.57 -15.36
N GLY A 101 -1.95 -11.27 -15.13
CA GLY A 101 -3.24 -10.68 -14.80
C GLY A 101 -4.30 -10.88 -15.88
N ILE A 102 -3.91 -10.95 -17.15
CA ILE A 102 -4.85 -11.15 -18.28
C ILE A 102 -5.68 -12.43 -18.11
N LYS A 103 -5.04 -13.52 -17.70
CA LYS A 103 -5.75 -14.79 -17.45
C LYS A 103 -6.68 -14.70 -16.23
N LEU A 104 -6.23 -14.03 -15.18
CA LEU A 104 -7.04 -13.83 -13.97
C LEU A 104 -8.26 -12.95 -14.26
N GLU A 105 -8.07 -11.86 -15.00
CA GLU A 105 -9.15 -10.99 -15.46
C GLU A 105 -10.15 -11.74 -16.35
N SER A 106 -9.67 -12.54 -17.31
CA SER A 106 -10.55 -13.36 -18.15
C SER A 106 -11.39 -14.33 -17.32
N SER A 107 -10.77 -14.98 -16.32
CA SER A 107 -11.46 -15.89 -15.41
C SER A 107 -12.49 -15.15 -14.53
N TRP A 108 -12.11 -13.99 -14.00
CA TRP A 108 -13.01 -13.11 -13.26
C TRP A 108 -14.20 -12.67 -14.13
N ASN A 109 -13.97 -12.23 -15.35
CA ASN A 109 -15.02 -11.78 -16.26
C ASN A 109 -16.04 -12.89 -16.55
N LYS A 110 -15.64 -14.16 -16.60
CA LYS A 110 -16.57 -15.29 -16.72
C LYS A 110 -17.49 -15.42 -15.49
N ILE A 111 -16.93 -15.24 -14.29
CA ILE A 111 -17.69 -15.26 -13.04
C ILE A 111 -18.61 -14.05 -12.97
N TYR A 112 -18.08 -12.86 -13.27
CA TYR A 112 -18.82 -11.62 -13.24
C TYR A 112 -20.04 -11.66 -14.16
N ARG A 113 -19.90 -12.13 -15.41
CA ARG A 113 -21.02 -12.25 -16.36
C ARG A 113 -22.13 -13.15 -15.81
N ARG A 114 -21.79 -14.25 -15.17
CA ARG A 114 -22.79 -15.17 -14.58
C ARG A 114 -23.48 -14.61 -13.35
N LYS A 115 -22.80 -13.80 -12.56
CA LYS A 115 -23.30 -13.25 -11.29
C LYS A 115 -23.46 -11.73 -11.31
N LYS A 116 -23.59 -11.16 -12.49
CA LYS A 116 -23.56 -9.70 -12.71
C LYS A 116 -24.51 -8.94 -11.78
N GLN A 117 -25.77 -9.37 -11.67
CA GLN A 117 -26.76 -8.68 -10.84
C GLN A 117 -26.37 -8.64 -9.36
N THR A 118 -25.86 -9.75 -8.83
CA THR A 118 -25.41 -9.82 -7.43
C THR A 118 -24.17 -8.98 -7.19
N ILE A 119 -23.20 -9.05 -8.10
CA ILE A 119 -21.95 -8.30 -7.99
C ILE A 119 -22.19 -6.81 -8.17
N ASP A 120 -23.02 -6.41 -9.14
CA ASP A 120 -23.37 -5.01 -9.37
C ASP A 120 -24.08 -4.40 -8.17
N LYS A 121 -24.92 -5.14 -7.46
CA LYS A 121 -25.52 -4.66 -6.20
C LYS A 121 -24.48 -4.34 -5.12
N ILE A 122 -23.36 -5.05 -5.11
CA ILE A 122 -22.27 -4.83 -4.16
C ILE A 122 -21.38 -3.67 -4.62
N LEU A 123 -21.03 -3.62 -5.91
CA LEU A 123 -20.03 -2.69 -6.44
C LEU A 123 -20.60 -1.34 -6.88
N LYS A 124 -21.85 -1.31 -7.35
CA LYS A 124 -22.50 -0.09 -7.86
C LYS A 124 -23.40 0.54 -6.82
N ASN A 125 -22.79 1.08 -5.80
CA ASN A 125 -23.51 1.78 -4.75
C ASN A 125 -23.72 3.25 -5.14
N ASN A 126 -24.90 3.77 -4.81
CA ASN A 126 -25.18 5.19 -4.95
C ASN A 126 -24.92 5.90 -3.62
N PHE A 127 -23.93 6.75 -3.61
CA PHE A 127 -23.54 7.54 -2.45
C PHE A 127 -24.13 8.98 -2.44
N SER A 128 -24.94 9.32 -3.45
CA SER A 128 -25.40 10.71 -3.63
C SER A 128 -26.13 11.25 -2.40
N LYS A 129 -26.96 10.44 -1.76
CA LYS A 129 -27.72 10.87 -0.58
C LYS A 129 -26.82 11.14 0.62
N ALA A 130 -25.87 10.25 0.90
CA ALA A 130 -24.90 10.41 1.98
C ALA A 130 -24.01 11.64 1.77
N LEU A 131 -23.53 11.82 0.53
CA LEU A 131 -22.70 12.98 0.17
C LEU A 131 -23.48 14.29 0.27
N GLU A 132 -24.72 14.34 -0.19
CA GLU A 132 -25.54 15.56 -0.08
C GLU A 132 -25.86 15.91 1.37
N SER A 133 -26.19 14.92 2.20
CA SER A 133 -26.42 15.12 3.63
C SER A 133 -25.19 15.67 4.34
N GLU A 134 -23.99 15.12 4.09
CA GLU A 134 -22.74 15.60 4.66
C GLU A 134 -22.40 17.01 4.18
N LYS A 135 -22.59 17.28 2.89
CA LYS A 135 -22.39 18.60 2.30
C LYS A 135 -23.28 19.65 2.97
N GLN A 136 -24.57 19.36 3.16
CA GLN A 136 -25.49 20.27 3.84
C GLN A 136 -25.06 20.52 5.29
N SER A 137 -24.70 19.48 6.03
CA SER A 137 -24.20 19.61 7.40
C SER A 137 -22.95 20.49 7.47
N SER A 138 -22.00 20.28 6.57
CA SER A 138 -20.76 21.06 6.50
C SER A 138 -21.00 22.54 6.15
N LEU A 139 -21.99 22.83 5.29
CA LEU A 139 -22.37 24.20 4.92
C LEU A 139 -23.07 24.93 6.11
N ILE A 140 -23.92 24.24 6.87
CA ILE A 140 -24.60 24.80 8.04
C ILE A 140 -23.58 25.10 9.15
N GLU A 141 -22.65 24.19 9.42
CA GLU A 141 -21.63 24.39 10.44
C GLU A 141 -20.64 25.51 10.09
N ASN A 142 -20.37 25.72 8.79
CA ASN A 142 -19.47 26.76 8.24
C ASN A 142 -18.15 26.89 8.98
N LYS A 143 -17.56 25.75 9.38
CA LYS A 143 -16.30 25.70 10.12
C LYS A 143 -15.13 25.46 9.17
N SER A 144 -14.05 26.20 9.38
CA SER A 144 -12.76 25.86 8.72
C SER A 144 -12.21 24.60 9.34
N LEU A 145 -12.11 23.54 8.53
CA LEU A 145 -11.61 22.24 8.94
C LEU A 145 -10.33 21.89 8.19
N ALA A 146 -9.42 21.21 8.88
CA ALA A 146 -8.31 20.55 8.18
C ALA A 146 -8.86 19.50 7.20
N THR A 147 -8.24 19.38 6.02
CA THR A 147 -8.66 18.43 4.96
C THR A 147 -8.78 17.00 5.47
N ARG A 148 -7.92 16.59 6.39
CA ARG A 148 -7.98 15.30 7.09
C ARG A 148 -9.31 15.11 7.86
N LYS A 149 -9.79 16.15 8.57
CA LYS A 149 -11.05 16.08 9.31
C LYS A 149 -12.25 16.07 8.39
N SER A 150 -12.21 16.84 7.31
CA SER A 150 -13.24 16.80 6.27
C SER A 150 -13.35 15.42 5.63
N SER A 151 -12.21 14.78 5.32
CA SER A 151 -12.18 13.41 4.81
C SER A 151 -12.78 12.40 5.80
N GLU A 152 -12.47 12.51 7.09
CA GLU A 152 -13.04 11.66 8.14
C GLU A 152 -14.57 11.78 8.19
N LEU A 153 -15.12 12.99 8.18
CA LEU A 153 -16.56 13.23 8.22
C LEU A 153 -17.26 12.64 6.99
N THR A 154 -16.69 12.86 5.81
CA THR A 154 -17.20 12.29 4.56
C THR A 154 -17.20 10.76 4.60
N LEU A 155 -16.10 10.14 5.02
CA LEU A 155 -16.00 8.67 5.14
C LEU A 155 -17.03 8.12 6.14
N ASN A 156 -17.23 8.81 7.27
CA ASN A 156 -18.24 8.41 8.26
C ASN A 156 -19.65 8.47 7.69
N ALA A 157 -20.00 9.48 6.89
CA ALA A 157 -21.28 9.56 6.22
C ALA A 157 -21.48 8.42 5.21
N LEU A 158 -20.46 8.15 4.38
CA LEU A 158 -20.49 7.09 3.38
C LEU A 158 -20.64 5.70 4.00
N THR A 159 -19.88 5.41 5.07
CA THR A 159 -19.88 4.09 5.70
C THR A 159 -21.12 3.78 6.52
N LYS A 160 -21.85 4.79 6.96
CA LYS A 160 -23.18 4.60 7.60
C LYS A 160 -24.21 4.00 6.64
N GLU A 161 -24.15 4.37 5.37
CA GLU A 161 -25.09 3.91 4.36
C GLU A 161 -24.58 2.71 3.55
N ASN A 162 -23.31 2.40 3.65
CA ASN A 162 -22.68 1.39 2.82
C ASN A 162 -21.56 0.59 3.50
N ASN A 163 -21.75 -0.72 3.58
CA ASN A 163 -20.80 -1.65 4.20
C ASN A 163 -19.78 -2.22 3.20
N THR A 164 -19.76 -1.75 1.96
CA THR A 164 -18.85 -2.29 0.92
C THR A 164 -17.58 -1.48 0.77
N LEU A 165 -17.49 -0.32 1.44
CA LEU A 165 -16.26 0.45 1.53
C LEU A 165 -15.28 -0.25 2.48
N ILE A 166 -14.11 -0.58 1.95
CA ILE A 166 -13.01 -1.14 2.72
C ILE A 166 -11.82 -0.22 2.53
N GLY A 167 -11.23 0.20 3.64
CA GLY A 167 -10.07 1.06 3.63
C GLY A 167 -9.03 0.60 4.65
N GLY A 168 -7.83 1.07 4.49
CA GLY A 168 -6.74 0.90 5.43
C GLY A 168 -5.82 2.12 5.39
N SER A 169 -5.11 2.32 6.49
CA SER A 169 -4.12 3.38 6.61
C SER A 169 -2.86 2.84 7.26
N ALA A 170 -1.72 3.39 6.86
CA ALA A 170 -0.43 3.12 7.48
C ALA A 170 -0.22 4.05 8.69
#